data_9145dca5a3c2c4651b612e03a8d5e82a
#
_entry.id   9145dca5a3c2c4651b612e03a8d5e82a
#
_cell.length_a   1.000
_cell.length_b   1.000
_cell.length_c   1.000
_cell.angle_alpha   90.00
_cell.angle_beta   90.00
_cell.angle_gamma   90.00
#
_symmetry.space_group_name_H-M   'P 1'
#
loop_
_entity.id
_entity.type
_entity.pdbx_description
1 polymer ?
#
loop_
_entity_poly.entity_id
_entity_poly.type
_entity_poly.pdbx_seq_one_letter_code
_entity_poly.pdbx_strand_id
1 'polypeptide(L)'
;MTTLSVSAVARQKLRIVLMARDIELRLISLIVRAREGADEVILLDLGSNDSTVEFAQEVDCDVLHFDNQVNPQSIASYLLDSNLEPIDSTLVLAVTDEWKLRDLPLSINRAREGWDVHLSHQVEDVKTGVRDDIRLSNAELQHIVLSQDGMESIAKLDEQSLASELDESLRVRIVQAQRSVKIPQRESLATASRFAQLFYWMLETRHPLLLFGIPGTVLFILGYRLSGNVVGALEELNSTSIGVTLATIAMTLVGLFGIMVALILYIMGKQVEQIQSQYNWPSRD
;
A
#
# COMPACT_ATOMS: atom_id res chain seq x y z
N MET A 1 -7.20 -51.80 11.06
CA MET A 1 -7.29 -50.55 10.28
C MET A 1 -7.60 -49.42 11.28
N THR A 2 -6.58 -48.71 11.72
CA THR A 2 -6.73 -47.62 12.69
C THR A 2 -6.91 -46.32 11.89
N THR A 3 -8.13 -45.80 11.85
CA THR A 3 -8.41 -44.52 11.27
C THR A 3 -7.81 -43.43 12.17
N LEU A 4 -6.74 -42.82 11.72
CA LEU A 4 -6.22 -41.57 12.29
C LEU A 4 -7.26 -40.47 12.04
N SER A 5 -8.00 -40.11 13.09
CA SER A 5 -8.80 -38.92 13.08
C SER A 5 -7.85 -37.72 13.07
N VAL A 6 -7.70 -37.07 11.94
CA VAL A 6 -7.08 -35.74 11.85
C VAL A 6 -8.05 -34.82 12.59
N SER A 7 -7.76 -34.53 13.85
CA SER A 7 -8.44 -33.42 14.55
C SER A 7 -8.16 -32.16 13.77
N ALA A 8 -9.19 -31.53 13.22
CA ALA A 8 -9.08 -30.21 12.63
C ALA A 8 -8.49 -29.30 13.71
N VAL A 9 -7.27 -28.84 13.50
CA VAL A 9 -6.67 -27.82 14.37
C VAL A 9 -7.61 -26.64 14.31
N ALA A 10 -8.26 -26.33 15.43
CA ALA A 10 -9.16 -25.18 15.53
C ALA A 10 -8.38 -23.96 15.09
N ARG A 11 -8.89 -23.28 14.06
CA ARG A 11 -8.24 -22.06 13.54
C ARG A 11 -8.24 -21.02 14.65
N GLN A 12 -7.05 -20.58 15.07
CA GLN A 12 -6.87 -19.54 16.06
C GLN A 12 -7.57 -18.26 15.56
N LYS A 13 -8.49 -17.75 16.37
CA LYS A 13 -9.20 -16.49 16.07
C LYS A 13 -8.24 -15.31 16.23
N LEU A 14 -8.26 -14.42 15.27
CA LEU A 14 -7.37 -13.26 15.20
C LEU A 14 -8.16 -11.97 15.10
N ARG A 15 -7.86 -11.03 15.99
CA ARG A 15 -8.28 -9.62 15.91
C ARG A 15 -7.13 -8.79 15.37
N ILE A 16 -7.42 -7.89 14.42
CA ILE A 16 -6.47 -6.88 13.97
C ILE A 16 -6.95 -5.51 14.43
N VAL A 17 -6.11 -4.82 15.17
CA VAL A 17 -6.30 -3.44 15.59
C VAL A 17 -5.38 -2.55 14.74
N LEU A 18 -5.98 -1.77 13.86
CA LEU A 18 -5.27 -0.81 13.01
C LEU A 18 -5.11 0.50 13.79
N MET A 19 -3.92 0.75 14.31
CA MET A 19 -3.61 1.98 15.02
C MET A 19 -3.13 3.03 14.02
N ALA A 20 -3.90 4.11 13.86
CA ALA A 20 -3.66 5.05 12.77
C ALA A 20 -4.13 6.48 13.09
N ARG A 21 -3.59 7.43 12.34
CA ARG A 21 -4.01 8.83 12.32
C ARG A 21 -3.93 9.36 10.90
N ASP A 22 -4.99 10.07 10.45
CA ASP A 22 -5.05 10.77 9.16
C ASP A 22 -4.71 9.86 7.95
N ILE A 23 -5.42 8.70 7.81
CA ILE A 23 -5.18 7.71 6.75
C ILE A 23 -6.36 7.49 5.81
N GLU A 24 -7.26 8.46 5.67
CA GLU A 24 -8.50 8.35 4.88
C GLU A 24 -8.31 7.69 3.51
N LEU A 25 -7.25 8.05 2.77
CA LEU A 25 -7.00 7.55 1.41
C LEU A 25 -6.65 6.05 1.33
N ARG A 26 -6.21 5.45 2.45
CA ARG A 26 -5.76 4.06 2.48
C ARG A 26 -6.61 3.16 3.35
N LEU A 27 -7.45 3.74 4.20
CA LEU A 27 -8.16 3.05 5.26
C LEU A 27 -9.02 1.91 4.72
N ILE A 28 -9.88 2.17 3.74
CA ILE A 28 -10.80 1.17 3.20
C ILE A 28 -10.04 -0.04 2.66
N SER A 29 -8.97 0.20 1.90
CA SER A 29 -8.15 -0.90 1.36
C SER A 29 -7.45 -1.72 2.46
N LEU A 30 -7.07 -1.07 3.56
CA LEU A 30 -6.49 -1.71 4.73
C LEU A 30 -7.50 -2.60 5.45
N ILE A 31 -8.69 -2.07 5.73
CA ILE A 31 -9.77 -2.81 6.40
C ILE A 31 -10.18 -4.04 5.58
N VAL A 32 -10.44 -3.85 4.29
CA VAL A 32 -10.83 -4.96 3.39
C VAL A 32 -9.75 -6.03 3.38
N ARG A 33 -8.50 -5.65 3.25
CA ARG A 33 -7.38 -6.60 3.23
C ARG A 33 -7.13 -7.27 4.58
N ALA A 34 -7.34 -6.56 5.69
CA ALA A 34 -7.24 -7.13 7.03
C ALA A 34 -8.33 -8.17 7.29
N ARG A 35 -9.57 -7.92 6.85
CA ARG A 35 -10.70 -8.85 6.96
C ARG A 35 -10.50 -10.18 6.21
N GLU A 36 -9.66 -10.21 5.18
CA GLU A 36 -9.30 -11.48 4.53
C GLU A 36 -8.49 -12.41 5.44
N GLY A 37 -7.78 -11.83 6.40
CA GLY A 37 -6.86 -12.56 7.27
C GLY A 37 -7.26 -12.62 8.74
N ALA A 38 -8.24 -11.84 9.19
CA ALA A 38 -8.67 -11.74 10.57
C ALA A 38 -10.16 -12.02 10.72
N ASP A 39 -10.56 -12.41 11.92
CA ASP A 39 -11.96 -12.64 12.29
C ASP A 39 -12.63 -11.32 12.71
N GLU A 40 -11.84 -10.37 13.21
CA GLU A 40 -12.28 -9.05 13.64
C GLU A 40 -11.25 -7.99 13.28
N VAL A 41 -11.71 -6.81 12.82
CA VAL A 41 -10.87 -5.66 12.49
C VAL A 41 -11.43 -4.43 13.15
N ILE A 42 -10.58 -3.73 13.92
CA ILE A 42 -10.92 -2.53 14.69
C ILE A 42 -9.96 -1.41 14.27
N LEU A 43 -10.45 -0.19 14.15
CA LEU A 43 -9.65 1.01 14.03
C LEU A 43 -9.38 1.60 15.41
N LEU A 44 -8.11 1.75 15.78
CA LEU A 44 -7.68 2.53 16.94
C LEU A 44 -7.24 3.90 16.45
N ASP A 45 -8.13 4.86 16.55
CA ASP A 45 -7.92 6.23 16.07
C ASP A 45 -7.08 7.03 17.08
N LEU A 46 -5.98 7.61 16.61
CA LEU A 46 -5.07 8.45 17.38
C LEU A 46 -5.40 9.96 17.27
N GLY A 47 -6.67 10.29 17.10
CA GLY A 47 -7.14 11.66 16.94
C GLY A 47 -6.96 12.18 15.51
N SER A 48 -7.57 11.50 14.54
CA SER A 48 -7.61 11.92 13.15
C SER A 48 -8.42 13.21 12.96
N ASN A 49 -7.96 14.08 12.06
CA ASN A 49 -8.63 15.32 11.69
C ASN A 49 -9.25 15.25 10.28
N ASP A 50 -9.03 14.17 9.56
CA ASP A 50 -9.59 13.87 8.24
C ASP A 50 -10.82 12.97 8.33
N SER A 51 -11.32 12.47 7.21
CA SER A 51 -12.48 11.56 7.15
C SER A 51 -12.15 10.10 7.50
N THR A 52 -11.03 9.81 8.17
CA THR A 52 -10.63 8.45 8.56
C THR A 52 -11.70 7.75 9.38
N VAL A 53 -12.25 8.41 10.41
CA VAL A 53 -13.28 7.83 11.30
C VAL A 53 -14.58 7.60 10.56
N GLU A 54 -15.01 8.57 9.74
CA GLU A 54 -16.23 8.47 8.94
C GLU A 54 -16.16 7.28 7.96
N PHE A 55 -15.06 7.12 7.25
CA PHE A 55 -14.87 6.00 6.33
C PHE A 55 -14.78 4.65 7.01
N ALA A 56 -14.24 4.58 8.24
CA ALA A 56 -14.27 3.35 9.03
C ALA A 56 -15.71 2.93 9.34
N GLN A 57 -16.54 3.88 9.76
CA GLN A 57 -17.96 3.63 10.07
C GLN A 57 -18.77 3.25 8.83
N GLU A 58 -18.52 3.86 7.67
CA GLU A 58 -19.18 3.52 6.41
C GLU A 58 -18.94 2.06 5.97
N VAL A 59 -17.81 1.47 6.37
CA VAL A 59 -17.49 0.06 6.06
C VAL A 59 -17.74 -0.88 7.24
N ASP A 60 -18.56 -0.48 8.22
CA ASP A 60 -18.89 -1.26 9.43
C ASP A 60 -17.64 -1.73 10.17
N CYS A 61 -16.66 -0.85 10.37
CA CYS A 61 -15.47 -1.10 11.17
C CYS A 61 -15.63 -0.39 12.52
N ASP A 62 -15.46 -1.15 13.61
CA ASP A 62 -15.48 -0.58 14.94
C ASP A 62 -14.33 0.40 15.14
N VAL A 63 -14.63 1.54 15.77
CA VAL A 63 -13.67 2.60 16.02
C VAL A 63 -13.50 2.82 17.51
N LEU A 64 -12.26 2.75 17.97
CA LEU A 64 -11.85 3.09 19.32
C LEU A 64 -11.00 4.35 19.28
N HIS A 65 -11.33 5.36 20.10
CA HIS A 65 -10.56 6.59 20.20
C HIS A 65 -9.50 6.48 21.29
N PHE A 66 -8.25 6.73 20.96
CA PHE A 66 -7.12 6.56 21.85
C PHE A 66 -6.35 7.87 22.02
N ASP A 67 -6.49 8.50 23.17
CA ASP A 67 -5.86 9.79 23.48
C ASP A 67 -4.61 9.66 24.37
N ASN A 68 -4.24 8.43 24.76
CA ASN A 68 -3.11 8.19 25.64
C ASN A 68 -1.79 8.16 24.85
N GLN A 69 -0.67 8.17 25.57
CA GLN A 69 0.65 7.98 24.95
C GLN A 69 0.74 6.59 24.31
N VAL A 70 1.20 6.54 23.06
CA VAL A 70 1.34 5.30 22.30
C VAL A 70 2.53 4.50 22.82
N ASN A 71 2.25 3.55 23.70
CA ASN A 71 3.23 2.57 24.17
C ASN A 71 2.53 1.20 24.39
N PRO A 72 3.27 0.08 24.43
CA PRO A 72 2.68 -1.26 24.58
C PRO A 72 1.77 -1.41 25.79
N GLN A 73 2.13 -0.82 26.93
CA GLN A 73 1.37 -0.93 28.17
C GLN A 73 0.04 -0.19 28.09
N SER A 74 0.05 1.09 27.67
CA SER A 74 -1.18 1.87 27.57
C SER A 74 -2.14 1.31 26.54
N ILE A 75 -1.63 0.73 25.42
CA ILE A 75 -2.44 0.04 24.43
C ILE A 75 -3.07 -1.22 25.03
N ALA A 76 -2.29 -2.07 25.72
CA ALA A 76 -2.79 -3.29 26.34
C ALA A 76 -3.87 -2.98 27.39
N SER A 77 -3.62 -2.02 28.29
CA SER A 77 -4.60 -1.58 29.31
C SER A 77 -5.88 -1.05 28.66
N TYR A 78 -5.76 -0.22 27.64
CA TYR A 78 -6.91 0.34 26.94
C TYR A 78 -7.76 -0.73 26.24
N LEU A 79 -7.12 -1.71 25.58
CA LEU A 79 -7.85 -2.81 24.93
C LEU A 79 -8.56 -3.72 25.94
N LEU A 80 -7.97 -3.95 27.12
CA LEU A 80 -8.63 -4.69 28.20
C LEU A 80 -9.84 -3.95 28.75
N ASP A 81 -9.75 -2.63 28.90
CA ASP A 81 -10.83 -1.78 29.42
C ASP A 81 -11.97 -1.57 28.40
N SER A 82 -11.70 -1.81 27.11
CA SER A 82 -12.66 -1.57 26.02
C SER A 82 -13.77 -2.61 25.90
N ASN A 83 -13.91 -3.54 26.85
CA ASN A 83 -14.93 -4.61 26.88
C ASN A 83 -15.06 -5.39 25.55
N LEU A 84 -13.97 -5.59 24.85
CA LEU A 84 -13.94 -6.39 23.63
C LEU A 84 -14.12 -7.87 23.95
N GLU A 85 -14.75 -8.62 23.05
CA GLU A 85 -14.87 -10.07 23.23
C GLU A 85 -13.49 -10.73 23.33
N PRO A 86 -13.30 -11.70 24.25
CA PRO A 86 -12.03 -12.41 24.35
C PRO A 86 -11.72 -13.17 23.05
N ILE A 87 -10.47 -13.06 22.59
CA ILE A 87 -9.99 -13.68 21.35
C ILE A 87 -8.60 -14.30 21.59
N ASP A 88 -8.23 -15.30 20.77
CA ASP A 88 -6.99 -16.04 20.99
C ASP A 88 -5.74 -15.16 20.76
N SER A 89 -5.80 -14.25 19.81
CA SER A 89 -4.67 -13.38 19.49
C SER A 89 -5.14 -12.02 18.97
N THR A 90 -4.49 -10.96 19.41
CA THR A 90 -4.72 -9.58 18.96
C THR A 90 -3.44 -9.02 18.35
N LEU A 91 -3.49 -8.63 17.07
CA LEU A 91 -2.42 -7.95 16.37
C LEU A 91 -2.71 -6.44 16.33
N VAL A 92 -1.95 -5.66 17.07
CA VAL A 92 -1.98 -4.19 16.95
C VAL A 92 -0.92 -3.76 15.94
N LEU A 93 -1.33 -3.03 14.93
CA LEU A 93 -0.49 -2.63 13.82
C LEU A 93 -0.42 -1.10 13.73
N ALA A 94 0.77 -0.53 13.87
CA ALA A 94 0.97 0.91 13.69
C ALA A 94 1.03 1.24 12.18
N VAL A 95 -0.01 1.89 11.70
CA VAL A 95 -0.11 2.29 10.29
C VAL A 95 0.47 3.67 10.13
N THR A 96 1.77 3.73 9.81
CA THR A 96 2.50 4.98 9.51
C THR A 96 2.57 5.22 8.00
N ASP A 97 3.03 6.40 7.57
CA ASP A 97 3.23 6.70 6.14
C ASP A 97 4.21 5.76 5.44
N GLU A 98 5.16 5.21 6.19
CA GLU A 98 6.17 4.29 5.66
C GLU A 98 5.65 2.84 5.56
N TRP A 99 4.59 2.51 6.30
CA TRP A 99 4.00 1.18 6.32
C TRP A 99 3.28 0.87 5.00
N LYS A 100 3.46 -0.35 4.49
CA LYS A 100 2.92 -0.74 3.18
C LYS A 100 1.95 -1.90 3.32
N LEU A 101 0.84 -1.83 2.59
CA LEU A 101 -0.20 -2.87 2.57
C LEU A 101 0.34 -4.27 2.25
N ARG A 102 1.41 -4.37 1.46
CA ARG A 102 2.08 -5.65 1.13
C ARG A 102 2.71 -6.35 2.35
N ASP A 103 2.94 -5.60 3.45
CA ASP A 103 3.59 -6.14 4.64
C ASP A 103 2.56 -6.77 5.61
N LEU A 104 1.26 -6.51 5.39
CA LEU A 104 0.15 -7.03 6.19
C LEU A 104 0.12 -8.57 6.29
N PRO A 105 0.27 -9.35 5.19
CA PRO A 105 0.27 -10.80 5.27
C PRO A 105 1.39 -11.36 6.18
N LEU A 106 2.55 -10.70 6.19
CA LEU A 106 3.65 -11.09 7.07
C LEU A 106 3.30 -10.86 8.54
N SER A 107 2.71 -9.72 8.87
CA SER A 107 2.26 -9.40 10.23
C SER A 107 1.17 -10.36 10.71
N ILE A 108 0.21 -10.73 9.84
CA ILE A 108 -0.82 -11.73 10.12
C ILE A 108 -0.20 -13.11 10.39
N ASN A 109 0.78 -13.53 9.58
CA ASN A 109 1.48 -14.79 9.79
C ASN A 109 2.20 -14.81 11.15
N ARG A 110 2.82 -13.70 11.53
CA ARG A 110 3.46 -13.55 12.85
C ARG A 110 2.46 -13.67 14.00
N ALA A 111 1.27 -13.08 13.84
CA ALA A 111 0.21 -13.18 14.83
C ALA A 111 -0.30 -14.61 15.05
N ARG A 112 -0.14 -15.49 14.06
CA ARG A 112 -0.54 -16.90 14.11
C ARG A 112 0.56 -17.86 14.57
N GLU A 113 1.76 -17.36 14.88
CA GLU A 113 2.86 -18.20 15.40
C GLU A 113 2.67 -18.64 16.87
N GLY A 114 1.59 -18.18 17.52
CA GLY A 114 1.24 -18.55 18.91
C GLY A 114 2.18 -17.95 19.95
N TRP A 115 2.65 -16.74 19.76
CA TRP A 115 3.35 -15.94 20.76
C TRP A 115 2.35 -15.34 21.73
N ASP A 116 2.69 -15.29 23.02
CA ASP A 116 1.90 -14.55 24.01
C ASP A 116 2.18 -13.07 23.92
N VAL A 117 3.45 -12.72 23.67
CA VAL A 117 3.86 -11.34 23.37
C VAL A 117 4.89 -11.38 22.23
N HIS A 118 4.56 -10.78 21.09
CA HIS A 118 5.52 -10.53 20.03
C HIS A 118 5.56 -9.03 19.76
N LEU A 119 6.64 -8.36 20.13
CA LEU A 119 6.83 -6.92 19.98
C LEU A 119 7.85 -6.63 18.88
N SER A 120 7.44 -5.87 17.87
CA SER A 120 8.35 -5.27 16.88
C SER A 120 8.40 -3.77 17.09
N HIS A 121 9.58 -3.25 17.36
CA HIS A 121 9.81 -1.84 17.64
C HIS A 121 10.95 -1.29 16.80
N GLN A 122 10.94 0.03 16.56
CA GLN A 122 12.05 0.76 15.96
C GLN A 122 12.88 1.43 17.06
N VAL A 123 14.19 1.53 16.82
CA VAL A 123 15.10 2.31 17.65
C VAL A 123 15.67 3.44 16.82
N GLU A 124 15.57 4.64 17.32
CA GLU A 124 15.99 5.85 16.59
C GLU A 124 17.51 5.96 16.43
N ASP A 125 18.31 5.31 17.28
CA ASP A 125 19.78 5.43 17.30
C ASP A 125 20.47 4.05 17.33
N VAL A 126 21.13 3.72 16.23
CA VAL A 126 21.99 2.51 16.06
C VAL A 126 23.30 2.62 16.87
N LYS A 127 23.56 3.72 17.58
CA LYS A 127 24.87 4.01 18.22
C LYS A 127 25.11 3.35 19.58
N THR A 128 24.09 2.80 20.20
CA THR A 128 24.25 2.08 21.47
C THR A 128 24.13 0.59 21.22
N GLY A 129 25.25 -0.09 21.45
CA GLY A 129 25.36 -1.55 21.25
C GLY A 129 24.22 -2.32 21.88
N VAL A 130 24.05 -3.55 21.39
CA VAL A 130 23.08 -4.55 21.80
C VAL A 130 22.63 -4.32 23.26
N ARG A 131 21.48 -3.69 23.46
CA ARG A 131 20.81 -3.68 24.73
C ARG A 131 19.78 -4.78 24.69
N ASP A 132 20.05 -5.82 25.45
CA ASP A 132 19.11 -6.94 25.64
C ASP A 132 17.83 -6.50 26.36
N ASP A 133 17.81 -5.28 26.97
CA ASP A 133 16.70 -4.76 27.75
C ASP A 133 16.16 -3.45 27.16
N ILE A 134 14.93 -3.52 26.70
CA ILE A 134 14.18 -2.38 26.17
C ILE A 134 13.12 -1.95 27.17
N ARG A 135 13.09 -0.65 27.46
CA ARG A 135 11.97 -0.06 28.20
C ARG A 135 10.75 -0.01 27.31
N LEU A 136 9.67 -0.61 27.76
CA LEU A 136 8.43 -0.69 26.98
C LEU A 136 7.84 0.70 26.67
N SER A 137 8.05 1.68 27.54
CA SER A 137 7.56 3.06 27.35
C SER A 137 8.25 3.82 26.19
N ASN A 138 9.47 3.44 25.83
CA ASN A 138 10.26 4.17 24.81
C ASN A 138 10.31 3.43 23.47
N ALA A 139 9.57 2.33 23.34
CA ALA A 139 9.55 1.53 22.11
C ALA A 139 8.62 2.19 21.08
N GLU A 140 9.18 2.72 20.01
CA GLU A 140 8.38 3.12 18.84
C GLU A 140 7.80 1.87 18.20
N LEU A 141 6.50 1.67 18.43
CA LEU A 141 5.80 0.45 18.06
C LEU A 141 5.59 0.36 16.54
N GLN A 142 6.02 -0.74 15.93
CA GLN A 142 5.61 -1.10 14.57
C GLN A 142 4.40 -2.02 14.56
N HIS A 143 4.48 -3.11 15.32
CA HIS A 143 3.37 -4.00 15.59
C HIS A 143 3.61 -4.76 16.88
N ILE A 144 2.53 -5.14 17.53
CA ILE A 144 2.55 -6.03 18.67
C ILE A 144 1.48 -7.10 18.51
N VAL A 145 1.84 -8.35 18.81
CA VAL A 145 0.89 -9.46 18.92
C VAL A 145 0.74 -9.81 20.38
N LEU A 146 -0.49 -9.94 20.84
CA LEU A 146 -0.82 -10.22 22.22
C LEU A 146 -1.82 -11.37 22.30
N SER A 147 -1.53 -12.39 23.11
CA SER A 147 -2.55 -13.29 23.65
C SER A 147 -3.30 -12.60 24.78
N GLN A 148 -4.38 -13.19 25.28
CA GLN A 148 -5.10 -12.64 26.43
C GLN A 148 -4.17 -12.53 27.65
N ASP A 149 -3.41 -13.58 27.96
CA ASP A 149 -2.46 -13.61 29.09
C ASP A 149 -1.32 -12.60 28.89
N GLY A 150 -0.81 -12.48 27.66
CA GLY A 150 0.21 -11.50 27.30
C GLY A 150 -0.28 -10.05 27.47
N MET A 151 -1.52 -9.78 27.09
CA MET A 151 -2.15 -8.46 27.25
C MET A 151 -2.29 -8.08 28.71
N GLU A 152 -2.78 -9.00 29.57
CA GLU A 152 -2.88 -8.80 31.01
C GLU A 152 -1.52 -8.60 31.68
N SER A 153 -0.51 -9.34 31.25
CA SER A 153 0.84 -9.21 31.79
C SER A 153 1.45 -7.86 31.47
N ILE A 154 1.34 -7.40 30.21
CA ILE A 154 1.85 -6.08 29.80
C ILE A 154 1.10 -4.95 30.52
N ALA A 155 -0.21 -5.05 30.66
CA ALA A 155 -1.01 -4.03 31.31
C ALA A 155 -0.66 -3.84 32.80
N LYS A 156 -0.17 -4.88 33.46
CA LYS A 156 0.25 -4.85 34.88
C LYS A 156 1.65 -4.27 35.10
N LEU A 157 2.46 -4.14 34.05
CA LEU A 157 3.80 -3.59 34.17
C LEU A 157 3.76 -2.08 34.38
N ASP A 158 4.78 -1.53 35.05
CA ASP A 158 4.96 -0.09 35.14
C ASP A 158 5.52 0.49 33.83
N GLU A 159 5.27 1.78 33.58
CA GLU A 159 5.77 2.47 32.36
C GLU A 159 7.30 2.37 32.21
N GLN A 160 8.04 2.19 33.30
CA GLN A 160 9.50 2.10 33.29
C GLN A 160 10.00 0.66 33.25
N SER A 161 9.11 -0.31 33.28
CA SER A 161 9.48 -1.72 33.27
C SER A 161 10.22 -2.13 32.00
N LEU A 162 11.14 -3.05 32.19
CA LEU A 162 11.89 -3.67 31.12
C LEU A 162 11.11 -4.84 30.53
N ALA A 163 11.37 -5.11 29.27
CA ALA A 163 10.76 -6.27 28.61
C ALA A 163 11.15 -7.62 29.25
N SER A 164 12.28 -7.67 29.94
CA SER A 164 12.74 -8.83 30.71
C SER A 164 11.95 -9.09 31.99
N GLU A 165 11.12 -8.13 32.46
CA GLU A 165 10.28 -8.28 33.64
C GLU A 165 8.94 -8.95 33.34
N LEU A 166 8.67 -9.31 32.06
CA LEU A 166 7.52 -10.14 31.70
C LEU A 166 7.64 -11.54 32.33
N ASP A 167 6.50 -12.13 32.63
CA ASP A 167 6.42 -13.46 33.26
C ASP A 167 7.16 -14.51 32.41
N GLU A 168 8.05 -15.29 33.04
CA GLU A 168 8.83 -16.36 32.40
C GLU A 168 7.95 -17.47 31.80
N SER A 169 6.70 -17.58 32.24
CA SER A 169 5.73 -18.55 31.69
C SER A 169 5.26 -18.18 30.28
N LEU A 170 5.38 -16.91 29.88
CA LEU A 170 4.90 -16.39 28.61
C LEU A 170 5.93 -16.61 27.50
N ARG A 171 5.45 -16.94 26.32
CA ARG A 171 6.24 -17.00 25.10
C ARG A 171 6.45 -15.60 24.53
N VAL A 172 7.55 -14.96 24.94
CA VAL A 172 7.87 -13.59 24.57
C VAL A 172 8.89 -13.54 23.45
N ARG A 173 8.67 -12.71 22.45
CA ARG A 173 9.63 -12.41 21.38
C ARG A 173 9.68 -10.90 21.13
N ILE A 174 10.84 -10.31 21.25
CA ILE A 174 11.08 -8.90 20.97
C ILE A 174 12.03 -8.81 19.80
N VAL A 175 11.63 -8.03 18.81
CA VAL A 175 12.37 -7.86 17.55
C VAL A 175 12.60 -6.39 17.31
N GLN A 176 13.85 -6.01 17.14
CA GLN A 176 14.22 -4.70 16.67
C GLN A 176 14.08 -4.66 15.15
N ALA A 177 13.15 -3.87 14.65
CA ALA A 177 13.00 -3.64 13.23
C ALA A 177 14.00 -2.58 12.76
N GLN A 178 14.67 -2.84 11.66
CA GLN A 178 15.52 -1.84 11.02
C GLN A 178 14.62 -0.79 10.35
N ARG A 179 14.92 0.48 10.61
CA ARG A 179 14.27 1.58 9.86
C ARG A 179 14.57 1.41 8.38
N SER A 180 13.54 1.46 7.56
CA SER A 180 13.75 1.41 6.11
C SER A 180 14.57 2.62 5.68
N VAL A 181 15.78 2.38 5.18
CA VAL A 181 16.61 3.46 4.64
C VAL A 181 15.85 4.06 3.45
N LYS A 182 15.43 5.31 3.58
CA LYS A 182 14.87 6.06 2.44
C LYS A 182 16.00 6.23 1.42
N ILE A 183 16.03 5.37 0.40
CA ILE A 183 16.92 5.57 -0.73
C ILE A 183 16.44 6.88 -1.38
N PRO A 184 17.28 7.93 -1.44
CA PRO A 184 16.88 9.17 -2.07
C PRO A 184 16.51 8.84 -3.52
N GLN A 185 15.22 8.90 -3.84
CA GLN A 185 14.77 8.77 -5.22
C GLN A 185 15.39 9.93 -5.98
N ARG A 186 16.19 9.63 -6.98
CA ARG A 186 16.71 10.68 -7.88
C ARG A 186 15.50 11.45 -8.40
N GLU A 187 15.55 12.77 -8.35
CA GLU A 187 14.47 13.65 -8.81
C GLU A 187 13.99 13.29 -10.24
N SER A 188 14.90 12.77 -11.07
CA SER A 188 14.60 12.24 -12.41
C SER A 188 13.61 11.07 -12.39
N LEU A 189 13.65 10.18 -11.37
CA LEU A 189 12.71 9.06 -11.24
C LEU A 189 11.36 9.51 -10.71
N ALA A 190 11.33 10.50 -9.80
CA ALA A 190 10.08 11.09 -9.33
C ALA A 190 9.35 11.82 -10.46
N THR A 191 10.08 12.53 -11.32
CA THR A 191 9.52 13.16 -12.52
C THR A 191 9.01 12.11 -13.52
N ALA A 192 9.79 11.06 -13.78
CA ALA A 192 9.38 9.96 -14.65
C ALA A 192 8.14 9.22 -14.12
N SER A 193 8.03 9.02 -12.81
CA SER A 193 6.84 8.40 -12.21
C SER A 193 5.60 9.28 -12.31
N ARG A 194 5.73 10.59 -12.16
CA ARG A 194 4.63 11.55 -12.38
C ARG A 194 4.18 11.57 -13.84
N PHE A 195 5.12 11.53 -14.79
CA PHE A 195 4.79 11.39 -16.21
C PHE A 195 4.10 10.06 -16.49
N ALA A 196 4.55 8.96 -15.91
CA ALA A 196 3.92 7.65 -16.06
C ALA A 196 2.51 7.64 -15.46
N GLN A 197 2.29 8.27 -14.30
CA GLN A 197 0.95 8.41 -13.70
C GLN A 197 0.03 9.28 -14.55
N LEU A 198 0.50 10.43 -15.04
CA LEU A 198 -0.26 11.28 -15.95
C LEU A 198 -0.60 10.55 -17.26
N PHE A 199 0.36 9.77 -17.79
CA PHE A 199 0.16 8.96 -18.97
C PHE A 199 -0.86 7.85 -18.74
N TYR A 200 -0.78 7.16 -17.61
CA TYR A 200 -1.75 6.15 -17.20
C TYR A 200 -3.15 6.75 -17.04
N TRP A 201 -3.25 7.88 -16.35
CA TRP A 201 -4.52 8.60 -16.15
C TRP A 201 -5.10 9.10 -17.48
N MET A 202 -4.27 9.59 -18.41
CA MET A 202 -4.70 9.96 -19.75
C MET A 202 -5.17 8.77 -20.60
N LEU A 203 -4.59 7.58 -20.41
CA LEU A 203 -5.05 6.34 -21.05
C LEU A 203 -6.40 5.88 -20.49
N GLU A 204 -6.62 6.04 -19.19
CA GLU A 204 -7.84 5.68 -18.50
C GLU A 204 -9.01 6.64 -18.81
N THR A 205 -8.73 7.93 -18.97
CA THR A 205 -9.71 8.92 -19.42
C THR A 205 -9.99 8.79 -20.91
N ARG A 206 -10.75 7.79 -21.32
CA ARG A 206 -11.53 7.56 -22.58
C ARG A 206 -11.18 8.33 -23.88
N HIS A 207 -9.99 8.97 -23.99
CA HIS A 207 -9.61 9.74 -25.16
C HIS A 207 -8.20 9.40 -25.71
N PRO A 208 -7.94 8.11 -26.04
CA PRO A 208 -6.64 7.72 -26.62
C PRO A 208 -6.37 8.42 -27.97
N LEU A 209 -7.44 8.84 -28.63
CA LEU A 209 -7.39 9.57 -29.92
C LEU A 209 -6.76 10.95 -29.75
N LEU A 210 -6.99 11.63 -28.61
CA LEU A 210 -6.35 12.93 -28.34
C LEU A 210 -4.87 12.76 -27.98
N LEU A 211 -4.53 11.71 -27.22
CA LEU A 211 -3.17 11.49 -26.75
C LEU A 211 -2.17 11.13 -27.86
N PHE A 212 -2.57 10.25 -28.76
CA PHE A 212 -1.71 9.76 -29.84
C PHE A 212 -2.09 10.34 -31.21
N GLY A 213 -3.38 10.63 -31.41
CA GLY A 213 -3.87 11.12 -32.70
C GLY A 213 -3.43 12.55 -32.99
N ILE A 214 -3.53 13.49 -32.03
CA ILE A 214 -3.12 14.87 -32.23
C ILE A 214 -1.59 15.00 -32.45
N PRO A 215 -0.72 14.50 -31.55
CA PRO A 215 0.72 14.56 -31.78
C PRO A 215 1.16 13.81 -33.04
N GLY A 216 0.54 12.65 -33.33
CA GLY A 216 0.81 11.87 -34.51
C GLY A 216 0.48 12.65 -35.79
N THR A 217 -0.68 13.32 -35.83
CA THR A 217 -1.09 14.14 -36.97
C THR A 217 -0.19 15.36 -37.16
N VAL A 218 0.20 16.02 -36.06
CA VAL A 218 1.13 17.17 -36.13
C VAL A 218 2.49 16.73 -36.67
N LEU A 219 3.04 15.63 -36.14
CA LEU A 219 4.32 15.08 -36.62
C LEU A 219 4.24 14.66 -38.08
N PHE A 220 3.15 14.03 -38.51
CA PHE A 220 2.93 13.62 -39.88
C PHE A 220 2.90 14.83 -40.83
N ILE A 221 2.14 15.89 -40.50
CA ILE A 221 2.04 17.10 -41.30
C ILE A 221 3.39 17.82 -41.37
N LEU A 222 4.11 17.94 -40.26
CA LEU A 222 5.43 18.54 -40.21
C LEU A 222 6.42 17.75 -41.07
N GLY A 223 6.44 16.42 -40.91
CA GLY A 223 7.30 15.54 -41.73
C GLY A 223 6.97 15.64 -43.20
N TYR A 224 5.69 15.67 -43.59
CA TYR A 224 5.26 15.80 -44.96
C TYR A 224 5.66 17.15 -45.55
N ARG A 225 5.51 18.28 -44.84
CA ARG A 225 5.94 19.61 -45.29
C ARG A 225 7.46 19.71 -45.48
N LEU A 226 8.22 19.13 -44.51
CA LEU A 226 9.68 19.08 -44.64
C LEU A 226 10.11 18.20 -45.82
N SER A 227 9.40 17.13 -46.15
CA SER A 227 9.67 16.27 -47.31
C SER A 227 9.56 17.02 -48.64
N GLY A 228 8.57 17.90 -48.78
CA GLY A 228 8.43 18.75 -49.98
C GLY A 228 9.64 19.65 -50.18
N ASN A 229 10.19 20.23 -49.13
CA ASN A 229 11.37 21.08 -49.18
C ASN A 229 12.64 20.26 -49.48
N VAL A 230 12.74 19.01 -49.02
CA VAL A 230 13.86 18.11 -49.30
C VAL A 230 13.86 17.68 -50.76
N VAL A 231 12.70 17.40 -51.35
CA VAL A 231 12.59 17.05 -52.79
C VAL A 231 13.03 18.20 -53.68
N GLY A 232 12.64 19.45 -53.39
CA GLY A 232 13.10 20.64 -54.10
C GLY A 232 14.62 20.89 -53.97
N ALA A 233 15.22 20.55 -52.82
CA ALA A 233 16.64 20.70 -52.57
C ALA A 233 17.49 19.58 -53.20
N LEU A 234 16.90 18.43 -53.55
CA LEU A 234 17.57 17.34 -54.30
C LEU A 234 17.74 17.67 -55.78
N GLU A 235 16.93 18.57 -56.34
CA GLU A 235 17.10 19.05 -57.71
C GLU A 235 18.31 20.00 -57.88
N GLU A 236 18.65 20.74 -56.83
CA GLU A 236 19.93 21.48 -56.75
C GLU A 236 20.96 20.59 -56.04
N LEU A 237 21.82 19.92 -56.77
CA LEU A 237 22.88 18.98 -56.33
C LEU A 237 23.87 19.57 -55.26
N ASN A 238 23.38 20.17 -54.22
CA ASN A 238 24.19 20.70 -53.13
C ASN A 238 23.79 20.10 -51.80
N SER A 239 24.55 19.07 -51.39
CA SER A 239 24.78 18.57 -50.02
C SER A 239 23.66 18.82 -49.00
N THR A 240 22.41 18.48 -49.30
CA THR A 240 21.41 18.29 -48.26
C THR A 240 21.89 17.16 -47.36
N SER A 241 22.14 17.48 -46.11
CA SER A 241 22.62 16.54 -45.13
C SER A 241 21.72 15.32 -45.13
N ILE A 242 22.26 14.14 -45.40
CA ILE A 242 21.59 12.83 -45.28
C ILE A 242 20.79 12.75 -43.95
N GLY A 243 21.29 13.43 -42.91
CA GLY A 243 20.62 13.55 -41.61
C GLY A 243 19.25 14.23 -41.66
N VAL A 244 19.07 15.28 -42.48
CA VAL A 244 17.78 15.99 -42.60
C VAL A 244 16.77 15.10 -43.33
N THR A 245 17.20 14.40 -44.37
CA THR A 245 16.35 13.46 -45.11
C THR A 245 15.90 12.30 -44.21
N LEU A 246 16.84 11.73 -43.45
CA LEU A 246 16.52 10.65 -42.52
C LEU A 246 15.57 11.12 -41.41
N ALA A 247 15.79 12.31 -40.83
CA ALA A 247 14.93 12.89 -39.81
C ALA A 247 13.51 13.15 -40.36
N THR A 248 13.36 13.60 -41.56
CA THR A 248 12.08 13.84 -42.23
C THR A 248 11.29 12.55 -42.43
N ILE A 249 11.95 11.50 -42.90
CA ILE A 249 11.34 10.17 -43.06
C ILE A 249 10.94 9.60 -41.70
N ALA A 250 11.83 9.68 -40.71
CA ALA A 250 11.55 9.20 -39.36
C ALA A 250 10.33 9.94 -38.73
N MET A 251 10.27 11.27 -38.87
CA MET A 251 9.17 12.08 -38.32
C MET A 251 7.84 11.71 -39.00
N THR A 252 7.82 11.50 -40.30
CA THR A 252 6.61 11.09 -41.03
C THR A 252 6.13 9.71 -40.61
N LEU A 253 7.06 8.74 -40.50
CA LEU A 253 6.73 7.38 -40.04
C LEU A 253 6.25 7.33 -38.62
N VAL A 254 6.90 8.04 -37.68
CA VAL A 254 6.48 8.12 -36.29
C VAL A 254 5.10 8.77 -36.18
N GLY A 255 4.84 9.83 -36.96
CA GLY A 255 3.54 10.47 -37.03
C GLY A 255 2.43 9.51 -37.49
N LEU A 256 2.67 8.78 -38.57
CA LEU A 256 1.75 7.79 -39.11
C LEU A 256 1.49 6.65 -38.10
N PHE A 257 2.56 6.17 -37.48
CA PHE A 257 2.46 5.13 -36.43
C PHE A 257 1.63 5.62 -35.23
N GLY A 258 1.80 6.85 -34.77
CA GLY A 258 1.00 7.48 -33.72
C GLY A 258 -0.48 7.51 -34.05
N ILE A 259 -0.83 7.86 -35.31
CA ILE A 259 -2.23 7.85 -35.77
C ILE A 259 -2.80 6.42 -35.76
N MET A 260 -2.03 5.43 -36.26
CA MET A 260 -2.47 4.03 -36.22
C MET A 260 -2.72 3.52 -34.80
N VAL A 261 -1.82 3.80 -33.87
CA VAL A 261 -1.98 3.42 -32.46
C VAL A 261 -3.23 4.08 -31.86
N ALA A 262 -3.46 5.36 -32.16
CA ALA A 262 -4.66 6.08 -31.71
C ALA A 262 -5.95 5.40 -32.19
N LEU A 263 -6.01 5.00 -33.46
CA LEU A 263 -7.17 4.31 -34.03
C LEU A 263 -7.38 2.92 -33.42
N ILE A 264 -6.32 2.14 -33.23
CA ILE A 264 -6.42 0.81 -32.62
C ILE A 264 -6.96 0.91 -31.19
N LEU A 265 -6.38 1.80 -30.38
CA LEU A 265 -6.82 2.02 -29.00
C LEU A 265 -8.28 2.51 -28.93
N TYR A 266 -8.68 3.38 -29.85
CA TYR A 266 -10.07 3.85 -29.94
C TYR A 266 -11.05 2.72 -30.26
N ILE A 267 -10.71 1.86 -31.24
CA ILE A 267 -11.55 0.73 -31.64
C ILE A 267 -11.63 -0.29 -30.48
N MET A 268 -10.49 -0.61 -29.83
CA MET A 268 -10.47 -1.53 -28.69
C MET A 268 -11.31 -0.99 -27.52
N GLY A 269 -11.16 0.30 -27.19
CA GLY A 269 -11.98 0.94 -26.15
C GLY A 269 -13.48 0.83 -26.42
N LYS A 270 -13.89 1.06 -27.66
CA LYS A 270 -15.29 0.93 -28.08
C LYS A 270 -15.81 -0.51 -28.03
N GLN A 271 -14.97 -1.50 -28.35
CA GLN A 271 -15.33 -2.91 -28.24
C GLN A 271 -15.50 -3.34 -26.79
N VAL A 272 -14.61 -2.89 -25.88
CA VAL A 272 -14.72 -3.18 -24.45
C VAL A 272 -16.00 -2.57 -23.88
N GLU A 273 -16.34 -1.34 -24.26
CA GLU A 273 -17.59 -0.68 -23.83
C GLU A 273 -18.85 -1.43 -24.33
N GLN A 274 -18.83 -1.95 -25.56
CA GLN A 274 -19.91 -2.80 -26.09
C GLN A 274 -20.04 -4.12 -25.32
N ILE A 275 -18.93 -4.78 -24.98
CA ILE A 275 -18.94 -6.02 -24.21
C ILE A 275 -19.45 -5.76 -22.80
N GLN A 276 -18.98 -4.70 -22.15
CA GLN A 276 -19.44 -4.32 -20.80
C GLN A 276 -20.95 -4.00 -20.77
N SER A 277 -21.48 -3.34 -21.80
CA SER A 277 -22.92 -3.05 -21.90
C SER A 277 -23.79 -4.30 -22.08
N GLN A 278 -23.23 -5.38 -22.66
CA GLN A 278 -23.92 -6.68 -22.76
C GLN A 278 -23.90 -7.47 -21.46
N TYR A 279 -22.95 -7.20 -20.55
CA TYR A 279 -22.80 -7.86 -19.24
C TYR A 279 -23.30 -7.01 -18.06
N ASN A 280 -24.13 -5.99 -18.30
CA ASN A 280 -24.80 -5.29 -17.20
C ASN A 280 -25.73 -6.28 -16.49
N TRP A 281 -25.25 -6.82 -15.36
CA TRP A 281 -26.08 -7.54 -14.42
C TRP A 281 -27.19 -6.60 -13.95
N PRO A 282 -28.45 -7.05 -13.94
CA PRO A 282 -29.50 -6.29 -13.31
C PRO A 282 -29.11 -6.10 -11.86
N SER A 283 -29.09 -4.82 -11.41
CA SER A 283 -28.98 -4.48 -10.00
C SER A 283 -29.99 -5.32 -9.24
N ARG A 284 -29.54 -6.10 -8.26
CA ARG A 284 -30.41 -6.75 -7.30
C ARG A 284 -31.05 -5.62 -6.48
N ASP A 285 -32.32 -5.34 -6.77
CA ASP A 285 -33.23 -4.63 -5.88
C ASP A 285 -33.47 -5.44 -4.61
#